data_f6e1ffc0fe65ffeecb93ce1be7869f8b
#
_entry.id   f6e1ffc0fe65ffeecb93ce1be7869f8b
#
_cell.length_a   1.000
_cell.length_b   1.000
_cell.length_c   1.000
_cell.angle_alpha   90.00
_cell.angle_beta   90.00
_cell.angle_gamma   90.00
#
_symmetry.space_group_name_H-M   'P 1'
#
loop_
_entity.id
_entity.type
_entity.pdbx_description
1 polymer ?
#
loop_
_entity_poly.entity_id
_entity_poly.type
_entity_poly.pdbx_seq_one_letter_code
_entity_poly.pdbx_strand_id
1 'polypeptide(L)'
;MKILILACVSILTLNISAISQDWDNIKITPIKVHDNLYMMTGEGGNIGVSIGEDGIFLIDDQYAPLTEKILAAIGTLSKDAIKFAFNTHYHGDHTGGNENLGKQGVDFVAHDNVYKRLNEGGSAKEALPIISFNDQLTFHLNGLHINTRHYRNAHTDGDSIVYFNGKNTIHMGDIFFNGSYPYVDVEGGGSWKGLIVAVQSTLNNIDDNTKVIPGHGSLTDKEGLKIYYNVLKDIEGILTPLARSGLSLND
;
A
#
# COMPACT_ATOMS: atom_id res chain seq x y z
N MET A 1 23.34 -43.51 52.38
CA MET A 1 24.20 -42.80 51.38
C MET A 1 23.27 -42.33 50.27
N LYS A 2 22.82 -41.07 50.30
CA LYS A 2 21.91 -40.49 49.28
C LYS A 2 22.78 -39.75 48.28
N ILE A 3 22.77 -40.21 47.04
CA ILE A 3 23.46 -39.56 45.92
C ILE A 3 22.54 -38.47 45.40
N LEU A 4 22.99 -37.20 45.48
CA LEU A 4 22.34 -36.04 44.93
C LEU A 4 22.85 -35.84 43.48
N ILE A 5 21.97 -36.10 42.50
CA ILE A 5 22.29 -35.84 41.09
C ILE A 5 21.92 -34.35 40.80
N LEU A 6 22.95 -33.53 40.63
CA LEU A 6 22.80 -32.14 40.21
C LEU A 6 22.65 -32.11 38.68
N ALA A 7 21.46 -31.89 38.19
CA ALA A 7 21.21 -31.67 36.76
C ALA A 7 21.53 -30.22 36.41
N CYS A 8 22.65 -29.97 35.73
CA CYS A 8 22.95 -28.68 35.12
C CYS A 8 22.07 -28.50 33.87
N VAL A 9 21.03 -27.71 33.98
CA VAL A 9 20.26 -27.22 32.80
C VAL A 9 21.00 -26.03 32.22
N SER A 10 21.73 -26.24 31.12
CA SER A 10 22.33 -25.20 30.34
C SER A 10 21.22 -24.52 29.51
N ILE A 11 20.78 -23.33 29.92
CA ILE A 11 19.87 -22.52 29.13
C ILE A 11 20.70 -21.90 28.00
N LEU A 12 20.55 -22.45 26.80
CA LEU A 12 21.09 -21.86 25.58
C LEU A 12 20.20 -20.66 25.23
N THR A 13 20.61 -19.46 25.60
CA THR A 13 19.98 -18.22 25.12
C THR A 13 20.33 -18.03 23.65
N LEU A 14 19.43 -18.40 22.76
CA LEU A 14 19.48 -17.98 21.36
C LEU A 14 19.32 -16.46 21.33
N ASN A 15 20.43 -15.74 21.17
CA ASN A 15 20.39 -14.35 20.78
C ASN A 15 19.90 -14.27 19.32
N ILE A 16 18.59 -14.14 19.12
CA ILE A 16 18.02 -13.72 17.86
C ILE A 16 18.37 -12.23 17.76
N SER A 17 19.48 -11.91 17.10
CA SER A 17 19.74 -10.55 16.64
C SER A 17 18.63 -10.21 15.67
N ALA A 18 17.65 -9.41 16.09
CA ALA A 18 16.74 -8.77 15.17
C ALA A 18 17.62 -7.99 14.18
N ILE A 19 17.58 -8.38 12.90
CA ILE A 19 18.19 -7.60 11.84
C ILE A 19 17.39 -6.29 11.82
N SER A 20 17.92 -5.23 12.42
CA SER A 20 17.31 -3.92 12.33
C SER A 20 17.39 -3.46 10.89
N GLN A 21 16.24 -3.09 10.30
CA GLN A 21 16.19 -2.48 8.98
C GLN A 21 17.13 -1.26 8.95
N ASP A 22 18.03 -1.21 7.97
CA ASP A 22 18.95 -0.08 7.78
C ASP A 22 18.26 1.05 7.03
N TRP A 23 17.47 1.85 7.78
CA TRP A 23 16.74 2.99 7.24
C TRP A 23 17.65 4.08 6.66
N ASP A 24 18.92 4.17 7.12
CA ASP A 24 19.83 5.23 6.72
C ASP A 24 20.25 5.10 5.26
N ASN A 25 20.37 3.90 4.75
CA ASN A 25 20.76 3.63 3.37
C ASN A 25 19.59 3.67 2.36
N ILE A 26 18.33 3.72 2.83
CA ILE A 26 17.17 3.81 1.94
C ILE A 26 17.13 5.17 1.24
N LYS A 27 16.93 5.14 -0.08
CA LYS A 27 16.77 6.33 -0.93
C LYS A 27 15.34 6.45 -1.39
N ILE A 28 14.76 7.64 -1.21
CA ILE A 28 13.46 7.97 -1.80
C ILE A 28 13.70 8.59 -3.18
N THR A 29 13.16 7.93 -4.22
CA THR A 29 13.42 8.32 -5.61
C THR A 29 12.12 8.75 -6.28
N PRO A 30 11.97 10.05 -6.61
CA PRO A 30 10.85 10.53 -7.42
C PRO A 30 10.97 10.08 -8.88
N ILE A 31 9.89 9.54 -9.42
CA ILE A 31 9.74 9.12 -10.81
C ILE A 31 8.59 9.92 -11.41
N LYS A 32 8.87 10.70 -12.47
CA LYS A 32 7.84 11.50 -13.14
C LYS A 32 6.89 10.57 -13.91
N VAL A 33 5.59 10.64 -13.62
CA VAL A 33 4.53 9.92 -14.33
C VAL A 33 3.91 10.78 -15.41
N HIS A 34 3.49 11.99 -15.03
CA HIS A 34 3.00 13.08 -15.89
C HIS A 34 3.51 14.43 -15.37
N ASP A 35 3.12 15.53 -16.02
CA ASP A 35 3.33 16.86 -15.46
C ASP A 35 2.59 16.94 -14.12
N ASN A 36 3.34 17.33 -13.08
CA ASN A 36 2.85 17.49 -11.72
C ASN A 36 2.28 16.21 -11.05
N LEU A 37 2.54 15.04 -11.62
CA LEU A 37 2.21 13.73 -11.03
C LEU A 37 3.44 12.84 -11.01
N TYR A 38 3.79 12.34 -9.83
CA TYR A 38 4.99 11.54 -9.59
C TYR A 38 4.63 10.26 -8.83
N MET A 39 5.43 9.23 -9.02
CA MET A 39 5.54 8.08 -8.13
C MET A 39 6.84 8.21 -7.36
N MET A 40 6.86 7.88 -6.08
CA MET A 40 8.09 7.76 -5.31
C MET A 40 8.28 6.33 -4.84
N THR A 41 9.51 5.85 -4.96
CA THR A 41 9.92 4.54 -4.46
C THR A 41 10.83 4.68 -3.24
N GLY A 42 10.81 3.70 -2.37
CA GLY A 42 11.64 3.58 -1.17
C GLY A 42 11.69 2.12 -0.72
N GLU A 43 11.51 1.87 0.58
CA GLU A 43 11.47 0.51 1.14
C GLU A 43 10.05 -0.04 1.27
N GLY A 44 9.08 0.83 1.53
CA GLY A 44 7.65 0.46 1.62
C GLY A 44 6.94 0.56 0.29
N GLY A 45 5.62 0.67 0.36
CA GLY A 45 4.77 0.84 -0.82
C GLY A 45 5.09 2.11 -1.60
N ASN A 46 4.77 2.11 -2.89
CA ASN A 46 4.95 3.28 -3.74
C ASN A 46 4.04 4.42 -3.30
N ILE A 47 4.57 5.63 -3.28
CA ILE A 47 3.84 6.85 -2.96
C ILE A 47 3.41 7.54 -4.24
N GLY A 48 2.14 7.95 -4.34
CA GLY A 48 1.68 8.89 -5.37
C GLY A 48 1.78 10.33 -4.91
N VAL A 49 2.22 11.26 -5.78
CA VAL A 49 2.36 12.69 -5.45
C VAL A 49 1.76 13.52 -6.56
N SER A 50 0.67 14.23 -6.27
CA SER A 50 0.07 15.24 -7.16
C SER A 50 0.37 16.64 -6.63
N ILE A 51 0.90 17.51 -7.50
CA ILE A 51 1.32 18.87 -7.16
C ILE A 51 0.50 19.85 -7.99
N GLY A 52 0.06 20.97 -7.39
CA GLY A 52 -0.64 22.03 -8.11
C GLY A 52 -1.02 23.18 -7.20
N GLU A 53 -1.90 24.07 -7.69
CA GLU A 53 -2.27 25.32 -7.01
C GLU A 53 -2.94 25.11 -5.65
N ASP A 54 -3.58 23.95 -5.45
CA ASP A 54 -4.20 23.59 -4.17
C ASP A 54 -3.21 23.02 -3.16
N GLY A 55 -1.94 22.86 -3.53
CA GLY A 55 -0.89 22.23 -2.73
C GLY A 55 -0.59 20.80 -3.16
N ILE A 56 -0.01 20.02 -2.25
CA ILE A 56 0.39 18.63 -2.52
C ILE A 56 -0.67 17.68 -1.98
N PHE A 57 -1.05 16.70 -2.81
CA PHE A 57 -1.86 15.55 -2.45
C PHE A 57 -1.02 14.28 -2.53
N LEU A 58 -0.91 13.55 -1.43
CA LEU A 58 -0.19 12.28 -1.36
C LEU A 58 -1.14 11.08 -1.46
N ILE A 59 -0.61 9.97 -1.94
CA ILE A 59 -1.21 8.64 -1.81
C ILE A 59 -0.17 7.76 -1.15
N ASP A 60 -0.49 7.29 0.06
CA ASP A 60 0.39 6.55 0.97
C ASP A 60 1.64 7.34 1.43
N ASP A 61 2.36 6.82 2.42
CA ASP A 61 3.51 7.54 3.03
C ASP A 61 4.61 6.63 3.60
N GLN A 62 4.55 5.34 3.30
CA GLN A 62 5.54 4.33 3.70
C GLN A 62 5.71 4.21 5.22
N TYR A 63 6.92 3.90 5.65
CA TYR A 63 7.29 3.69 7.05
C TYR A 63 7.68 4.99 7.76
N ALA A 64 7.33 5.12 9.03
CA ALA A 64 7.65 6.28 9.87
C ALA A 64 9.12 6.74 9.83
N PRO A 65 10.14 5.86 9.86
CA PRO A 65 11.54 6.28 9.80
C PRO A 65 11.93 6.97 8.49
N LEU A 66 11.13 6.82 7.43
CA LEU A 66 11.40 7.40 6.12
C LEU A 66 10.74 8.77 5.91
N THR A 67 9.89 9.23 6.82
CA THR A 67 9.11 10.47 6.67
C THR A 67 9.98 11.66 6.28
N GLU A 68 11.09 11.90 6.99
CA GLU A 68 11.99 13.05 6.69
C GLU A 68 12.63 12.94 5.31
N LYS A 69 12.98 11.73 4.87
CA LYS A 69 13.52 11.49 3.51
C LYS A 69 12.46 11.69 2.44
N ILE A 70 11.21 11.28 2.71
CA ILE A 70 10.06 11.50 1.82
C ILE A 70 9.80 13.00 1.69
N LEU A 71 9.74 13.74 2.80
CA LEU A 71 9.58 15.20 2.80
C LEU A 71 10.71 15.92 2.07
N ALA A 72 11.96 15.47 2.27
CA ALA A 72 13.10 16.02 1.53
C ALA A 72 12.98 15.79 0.02
N ALA A 73 12.56 14.59 -0.40
CA ALA A 73 12.35 14.26 -1.80
C ALA A 73 11.19 15.08 -2.41
N ILE A 74 10.06 15.22 -1.71
CA ILE A 74 8.94 16.08 -2.10
C ILE A 74 9.42 17.52 -2.23
N GLY A 75 10.23 18.01 -1.29
CA GLY A 75 10.79 19.36 -1.29
C GLY A 75 11.72 19.67 -2.46
N THR A 76 12.18 18.66 -3.23
CA THR A 76 12.87 18.87 -4.52
C THR A 76 11.90 19.14 -5.67
N LEU A 77 10.64 18.77 -5.53
CA LEU A 77 9.60 18.91 -6.56
C LEU A 77 8.74 20.15 -6.35
N SER A 78 8.35 20.45 -5.11
CA SER A 78 7.57 21.62 -4.72
C SER A 78 7.91 22.06 -3.29
N LYS A 79 7.65 23.35 -3.00
CA LYS A 79 7.72 23.94 -1.65
C LYS A 79 6.33 24.12 -1.02
N ASP A 80 5.29 23.71 -1.73
CA ASP A 80 3.91 23.81 -1.23
C ASP A 80 3.68 22.83 -0.08
N ALA A 81 2.69 23.13 0.75
CA ALA A 81 2.31 22.25 1.84
C ALA A 81 1.60 20.99 1.33
N ILE A 82 1.83 19.87 1.99
CA ILE A 82 0.99 18.68 1.84
C ILE A 82 -0.32 18.97 2.57
N LYS A 83 -1.44 19.00 1.84
CA LYS A 83 -2.76 19.28 2.42
C LYS A 83 -3.49 18.02 2.81
N PHE A 84 -3.48 17.04 1.91
CA PHE A 84 -4.15 15.77 2.10
C PHE A 84 -3.21 14.63 1.78
N ALA A 85 -3.36 13.54 2.55
CA ALA A 85 -2.84 12.24 2.22
C ALA A 85 -3.99 11.23 2.19
N PHE A 86 -3.99 10.36 1.18
CA PHE A 86 -4.94 9.27 1.02
C PHE A 86 -4.25 7.95 1.28
N ASN A 87 -4.79 7.13 2.18
CA ASN A 87 -4.26 5.79 2.39
C ASN A 87 -5.05 4.77 1.57
N THR A 88 -4.34 4.01 0.72
CA THR A 88 -4.95 2.97 -0.13
C THR A 88 -5.49 1.82 0.68
N HIS A 89 -4.80 1.44 1.77
CA HIS A 89 -5.18 0.43 2.75
C HIS A 89 -4.44 0.67 4.07
N TYR A 90 -4.53 -0.24 5.05
CA TYR A 90 -4.09 0.02 6.44
C TYR A 90 -2.68 -0.46 6.78
N HIS A 91 -1.96 -1.16 5.91
CA HIS A 91 -0.64 -1.73 6.24
C HIS A 91 0.40 -0.65 6.54
N GLY A 92 1.33 -1.01 7.45
CA GLY A 92 2.27 -0.05 8.01
C GLY A 92 3.33 0.47 7.03
N ASP A 93 3.55 -0.21 5.92
CA ASP A 93 4.40 0.25 4.83
C ASP A 93 3.70 1.20 3.84
N HIS A 94 2.44 1.55 4.12
CA HIS A 94 1.62 2.55 3.42
C HIS A 94 1.12 3.66 4.34
N THR A 95 1.01 3.40 5.64
CA THR A 95 0.43 4.32 6.64
C THR A 95 1.39 4.68 7.77
N GLY A 96 2.62 4.13 7.75
CA GLY A 96 3.56 4.30 8.85
C GLY A 96 4.01 5.75 9.08
N GLY A 97 4.02 6.58 8.05
CA GLY A 97 4.31 8.01 8.13
C GLY A 97 3.16 8.87 8.63
N ASN A 98 1.92 8.34 8.70
CA ASN A 98 0.71 9.11 9.03
C ASN A 98 0.88 9.98 10.27
N GLU A 99 1.38 9.42 11.39
CA GLU A 99 1.53 10.17 12.64
C GLU A 99 2.48 11.37 12.49
N ASN A 100 3.61 11.16 11.80
CA ASN A 100 4.60 12.20 11.58
C ASN A 100 4.06 13.33 10.69
N LEU A 101 3.32 12.98 9.63
CA LEU A 101 2.70 13.94 8.73
C LEU A 101 1.50 14.64 9.38
N GLY A 102 0.66 13.90 10.13
CA GLY A 102 -0.48 14.46 10.85
C GLY A 102 -0.07 15.49 11.92
N LYS A 103 1.06 15.28 12.62
CA LYS A 103 1.65 16.28 13.50
C LYS A 103 2.09 17.56 12.77
N GLN A 104 2.28 17.52 11.46
CA GLN A 104 2.58 18.67 10.59
C GLN A 104 1.32 19.28 9.98
N GLY A 105 0.14 18.77 10.31
CA GLY A 105 -1.15 19.31 9.86
C GLY A 105 -1.66 18.71 8.55
N VAL A 106 -1.15 17.54 8.14
CA VAL A 106 -1.69 16.80 6.98
C VAL A 106 -2.98 16.10 7.39
N ASP A 107 -4.04 16.30 6.61
CA ASP A 107 -5.32 15.64 6.78
C ASP A 107 -5.38 14.32 6.01
N PHE A 108 -5.71 13.22 6.70
CA PHE A 108 -5.81 11.89 6.10
C PHE A 108 -7.23 11.56 5.68
N VAL A 109 -7.33 10.87 4.54
CA VAL A 109 -8.58 10.36 3.98
C VAL A 109 -8.39 8.89 3.60
N ALA A 110 -9.34 8.02 3.96
CA ALA A 110 -9.26 6.60 3.65
C ALA A 110 -10.64 5.93 3.68
N HIS A 111 -10.72 4.67 3.28
CA HIS A 111 -11.93 3.86 3.44
C HIS A 111 -12.26 3.62 4.93
N ASP A 112 -13.56 3.44 5.27
CA ASP A 112 -14.03 3.21 6.64
C ASP A 112 -13.30 2.07 7.35
N ASN A 113 -12.97 0.99 6.64
CA ASN A 113 -12.24 -0.13 7.23
C ASN A 113 -10.76 0.21 7.54
N VAL A 114 -10.13 1.08 6.77
CA VAL A 114 -8.77 1.58 7.08
C VAL A 114 -8.81 2.37 8.40
N TYR A 115 -9.74 3.31 8.53
CA TYR A 115 -9.94 4.05 9.78
C TYR A 115 -10.16 3.09 10.96
N LYS A 116 -11.06 2.11 10.80
CA LYS A 116 -11.37 1.13 11.84
C LYS A 116 -10.12 0.36 12.27
N ARG A 117 -9.35 -0.17 11.32
CA ARG A 117 -8.16 -0.98 11.60
C ARG A 117 -7.05 -0.17 12.25
N LEU A 118 -6.79 1.05 11.78
CA LEU A 118 -5.81 1.95 12.41
C LEU A 118 -6.21 2.32 13.84
N ASN A 119 -7.49 2.63 14.07
CA ASN A 119 -8.01 2.99 15.39
C ASN A 119 -7.98 1.78 16.35
N GLU A 120 -8.42 0.61 15.93
CA GLU A 120 -8.38 -0.62 16.73
C GLU A 120 -6.94 -1.11 16.96
N GLY A 121 -6.02 -0.84 16.02
CA GLY A 121 -4.58 -1.10 16.15
C GLY A 121 -3.85 -0.14 17.09
N GLY A 122 -4.55 0.87 17.63
CA GLY A 122 -3.98 1.81 18.61
C GLY A 122 -3.13 2.93 17.99
N SER A 123 -3.33 3.24 16.71
CA SER A 123 -2.66 4.37 16.06
C SER A 123 -2.95 5.68 16.79
N ALA A 124 -1.97 6.59 16.83
CA ALA A 124 -2.15 7.93 17.39
C ALA A 124 -3.28 8.68 16.67
N LYS A 125 -3.93 9.63 17.37
CA LYS A 125 -5.04 10.41 16.81
C LYS A 125 -4.64 11.12 15.51
N GLU A 126 -3.43 11.64 15.48
CA GLU A 126 -2.85 12.37 14.34
C GLU A 126 -2.63 11.46 13.11
N ALA A 127 -2.58 10.14 13.29
CA ALA A 127 -2.44 9.16 12.21
C ALA A 127 -3.78 8.72 11.61
N LEU A 128 -4.90 9.07 12.26
CA LEU A 128 -6.22 8.59 11.84
C LEU A 128 -6.81 9.46 10.73
N PRO A 129 -7.45 8.86 9.72
CA PRO A 129 -8.22 9.61 8.72
C PRO A 129 -9.30 10.49 9.36
N ILE A 130 -9.32 11.78 9.00
CA ILE A 130 -10.37 12.70 9.45
C ILE A 130 -11.62 12.64 8.57
N ILE A 131 -11.46 12.10 7.36
CA ILE A 131 -12.55 11.83 6.43
C ILE A 131 -12.46 10.36 6.05
N SER A 132 -13.56 9.64 6.20
CA SER A 132 -13.68 8.28 5.69
C SER A 132 -14.86 8.13 4.73
N PHE A 133 -14.83 7.12 3.87
CA PHE A 133 -15.85 6.84 2.88
C PHE A 133 -16.09 5.33 2.76
N ASN A 134 -17.22 4.93 2.15
CA ASN A 134 -17.62 3.53 2.05
C ASN A 134 -17.46 2.94 0.65
N ASP A 135 -17.81 3.67 -0.41
CA ASP A 135 -17.79 3.14 -1.79
C ASP A 135 -16.84 3.92 -2.68
N GLN A 136 -17.05 5.22 -2.78
CA GLN A 136 -16.19 6.11 -3.59
C GLN A 136 -16.22 7.55 -3.08
N LEU A 137 -15.14 8.27 -3.37
CA LEU A 137 -14.97 9.68 -3.06
C LEU A 137 -14.27 10.37 -4.22
N THR A 138 -14.57 11.65 -4.46
CA THR A 138 -13.87 12.44 -5.48
C THR A 138 -13.29 13.70 -4.85
N PHE A 139 -11.99 13.89 -5.04
CA PHE A 139 -11.32 15.15 -4.73
C PHE A 139 -11.30 16.04 -5.99
N HIS A 140 -11.54 17.31 -5.79
CA HIS A 140 -11.37 18.36 -6.80
C HIS A 140 -10.14 19.16 -6.40
N LEU A 141 -8.96 18.71 -6.80
CA LEU A 141 -7.66 19.28 -6.42
C LEU A 141 -6.74 19.37 -7.62
N ASN A 142 -5.92 20.43 -7.65
CA ASN A 142 -4.89 20.64 -8.67
C ASN A 142 -5.43 20.62 -10.10
N GLY A 143 -6.67 21.10 -10.28
CA GLY A 143 -7.37 21.07 -11.57
C GLY A 143 -7.78 19.68 -12.03
N LEU A 144 -7.72 18.67 -11.16
CA LEU A 144 -8.07 17.28 -11.44
C LEU A 144 -9.32 16.85 -10.69
N HIS A 145 -10.02 15.87 -11.26
CA HIS A 145 -11.02 15.07 -10.56
C HIS A 145 -10.34 13.75 -10.18
N ILE A 146 -9.90 13.65 -8.93
CA ILE A 146 -9.22 12.47 -8.41
C ILE A 146 -10.29 11.60 -7.76
N ASN A 147 -10.70 10.54 -8.44
CA ASN A 147 -11.71 9.62 -7.93
C ASN A 147 -11.05 8.47 -7.21
N THR A 148 -11.50 8.17 -5.99
CA THR A 148 -11.09 6.99 -5.22
C THR A 148 -12.24 6.01 -5.17
N ARG A 149 -11.96 4.74 -5.38
CA ARG A 149 -12.97 3.69 -5.36
C ARG A 149 -12.49 2.51 -4.52
N HIS A 150 -13.35 2.09 -3.60
CA HIS A 150 -13.12 0.90 -2.78
C HIS A 150 -13.32 -0.40 -3.56
N TYR A 151 -12.47 -1.39 -3.29
CA TYR A 151 -12.56 -2.75 -3.83
C TYR A 151 -12.60 -3.76 -2.68
N ARG A 152 -13.78 -4.35 -2.50
CA ARG A 152 -14.07 -5.22 -1.36
C ARG A 152 -13.23 -6.48 -1.37
N ASN A 153 -12.62 -6.76 -0.20
CA ASN A 153 -11.92 -8.02 0.07
C ASN A 153 -10.92 -8.41 -1.02
N ALA A 154 -10.09 -7.45 -1.49
CA ALA A 154 -9.03 -7.71 -2.45
C ALA A 154 -7.75 -8.13 -1.72
N HIS A 155 -6.77 -7.25 -1.53
CA HIS A 155 -5.58 -7.47 -0.73
C HIS A 155 -5.92 -7.43 0.78
N THR A 156 -6.76 -6.46 1.18
CA THR A 156 -7.39 -6.33 2.50
C THR A 156 -8.90 -6.11 2.35
N ASP A 157 -9.60 -5.74 3.44
CA ASP A 157 -11.00 -5.30 3.39
C ASP A 157 -11.16 -3.78 3.20
N GLY A 158 -10.07 -3.01 3.18
CA GLY A 158 -10.07 -1.55 3.09
C GLY A 158 -9.53 -0.98 1.78
N ASP A 159 -9.14 -1.83 0.82
CA ASP A 159 -8.40 -1.41 -0.36
C ASP A 159 -9.14 -0.42 -1.24
N SER A 160 -8.43 0.57 -1.74
CA SER A 160 -8.95 1.56 -2.65
C SER A 160 -7.97 1.88 -3.77
N ILE A 161 -8.48 2.06 -4.99
CA ILE A 161 -7.73 2.53 -6.15
C ILE A 161 -8.02 4.01 -6.36
N VAL A 162 -6.99 4.78 -6.68
CA VAL A 162 -7.07 6.21 -6.97
C VAL A 162 -6.91 6.45 -8.46
N TYR A 163 -7.89 7.11 -9.07
CA TYR A 163 -7.96 7.44 -10.49
C TYR A 163 -7.73 8.94 -10.70
N PHE A 164 -6.65 9.31 -11.35
CA PHE A 164 -6.35 10.69 -11.73
C PHE A 164 -6.98 11.01 -13.08
N ASN A 165 -8.28 11.36 -13.07
CA ASN A 165 -9.01 11.72 -14.28
C ASN A 165 -8.40 12.97 -14.93
N GLY A 166 -8.15 12.91 -16.25
CA GLY A 166 -7.44 13.94 -16.99
C GLY A 166 -5.91 13.74 -17.07
N LYS A 167 -5.34 12.76 -16.32
CA LYS A 167 -3.94 12.35 -16.44
C LYS A 167 -3.79 10.90 -16.88
N ASN A 168 -4.88 10.21 -17.14
CA ASN A 168 -4.90 8.80 -17.54
C ASN A 168 -3.94 7.93 -16.70
N THR A 169 -4.04 8.09 -15.39
CA THR A 169 -3.15 7.41 -14.41
C THR A 169 -3.98 6.88 -13.26
N ILE A 170 -3.60 5.71 -12.75
CA ILE A 170 -4.18 5.13 -11.53
C ILE A 170 -3.07 4.75 -10.56
N HIS A 171 -3.40 4.77 -9.25
CA HIS A 171 -2.60 4.19 -8.18
C HIS A 171 -3.41 3.07 -7.55
N MET A 172 -2.86 1.85 -7.55
CA MET A 172 -3.64 0.67 -7.19
C MET A 172 -3.40 0.18 -5.76
N GLY A 173 -2.45 0.77 -5.03
CA GLY A 173 -2.02 0.18 -3.77
C GLY A 173 -1.68 -1.29 -3.96
N ASP A 174 -1.81 -2.09 -2.92
CA ASP A 174 -1.46 -3.51 -2.92
C ASP A 174 -2.46 -4.44 -3.59
N ILE A 175 -3.46 -3.87 -4.30
CA ILE A 175 -4.21 -4.63 -5.30
C ILE A 175 -3.27 -5.06 -6.45
N PHE A 176 -2.12 -4.38 -6.63
CA PHE A 176 -1.17 -4.69 -7.67
C PHE A 176 0.30 -4.68 -7.19
N PHE A 177 0.98 -5.82 -7.37
CA PHE A 177 2.41 -6.00 -7.17
C PHE A 177 3.08 -6.21 -8.53
N ASN A 178 3.84 -5.22 -9.03
CA ASN A 178 4.49 -5.33 -10.32
C ASN A 178 5.86 -6.02 -10.21
N GLY A 179 5.99 -7.20 -10.81
CA GLY A 179 7.24 -7.97 -10.83
C GLY A 179 7.47 -8.86 -9.60
N SER A 180 6.48 -9.00 -8.72
CA SER A 180 6.51 -9.93 -7.61
C SER A 180 5.20 -10.71 -7.46
N TYR A 181 5.22 -11.77 -6.64
CA TYR A 181 4.01 -12.51 -6.32
C TYR A 181 3.06 -11.67 -5.47
N PRO A 182 1.74 -11.86 -5.65
CA PRO A 182 0.74 -11.16 -4.85
C PRO A 182 0.78 -11.63 -3.40
N TYR A 183 0.52 -10.69 -2.50
CA TYR A 183 0.20 -10.98 -1.11
C TYR A 183 -1.29 -10.71 -0.86
N VAL A 184 -1.96 -11.57 -0.13
CA VAL A 184 -3.36 -11.39 0.29
C VAL A 184 -3.42 -11.54 1.79
N ASP A 185 -3.79 -10.48 2.47
CA ASP A 185 -3.97 -10.47 3.93
C ASP A 185 -5.37 -11.02 4.28
N VAL A 186 -5.44 -12.33 4.44
CA VAL A 186 -6.71 -13.02 4.76
C VAL A 186 -7.23 -12.61 6.14
N GLU A 187 -6.35 -12.41 7.12
CA GLU A 187 -6.72 -11.95 8.47
C GLU A 187 -7.20 -10.49 8.44
N GLY A 188 -6.64 -9.69 7.53
CA GLY A 188 -7.07 -8.35 7.19
C GLY A 188 -8.32 -8.31 6.29
N GLY A 189 -8.98 -9.44 6.06
CA GLY A 189 -10.22 -9.51 5.30
C GLY A 189 -10.05 -9.54 3.79
N GLY A 190 -8.83 -9.68 3.29
CA GLY A 190 -8.52 -9.90 1.88
C GLY A 190 -8.94 -11.30 1.41
N SER A 191 -9.04 -11.47 0.10
CA SER A 191 -9.31 -12.76 -0.52
C SER A 191 -8.74 -12.86 -1.93
N TRP A 192 -8.27 -14.05 -2.28
CA TRP A 192 -7.76 -14.31 -3.62
C TRP A 192 -8.78 -13.97 -4.72
N LYS A 193 -10.04 -14.37 -4.49
CA LYS A 193 -11.13 -14.09 -5.42
C LYS A 193 -11.42 -12.59 -5.54
N GLY A 194 -11.41 -11.87 -4.41
CA GLY A 194 -11.62 -10.41 -4.40
C GLY A 194 -10.49 -9.69 -5.14
N LEU A 195 -9.24 -10.12 -4.95
CA LEU A 195 -8.08 -9.56 -5.66
C LEU A 195 -8.24 -9.73 -7.19
N ILE A 196 -8.59 -10.94 -7.66
CA ILE A 196 -8.85 -11.19 -9.09
C ILE A 196 -9.97 -10.28 -9.61
N VAL A 197 -11.07 -10.14 -8.88
CA VAL A 197 -12.21 -9.30 -9.26
C VAL A 197 -11.80 -7.83 -9.34
N ALA A 198 -11.02 -7.34 -8.39
CA ALA A 198 -10.53 -5.95 -8.36
C ALA A 198 -9.64 -5.66 -9.58
N VAL A 199 -8.66 -6.54 -9.88
CA VAL A 199 -7.77 -6.39 -11.03
C VAL A 199 -8.55 -6.47 -12.35
N GLN A 200 -9.47 -7.45 -12.49
CA GLN A 200 -10.30 -7.59 -13.69
C GLN A 200 -11.18 -6.36 -13.92
N SER A 201 -11.82 -5.87 -12.85
CA SER A 201 -12.64 -4.66 -12.92
C SER A 201 -11.81 -3.45 -13.37
N THR A 202 -10.60 -3.31 -12.83
CA THR A 202 -9.69 -2.23 -13.20
C THR A 202 -9.29 -2.31 -14.67
N LEU A 203 -8.88 -3.49 -15.16
CA LEU A 203 -8.53 -3.72 -16.57
C LEU A 203 -9.66 -3.35 -17.54
N ASN A 204 -10.93 -3.56 -17.13
CA ASN A 204 -12.11 -3.22 -17.95
C ASN A 204 -12.39 -1.71 -17.98
N ASN A 205 -11.87 -0.94 -17.02
CA ASN A 205 -12.17 0.49 -16.86
C ASN A 205 -11.01 1.42 -17.28
N ILE A 206 -9.86 0.88 -17.67
CA ILE A 206 -8.69 1.65 -18.15
C ILE A 206 -8.42 1.37 -19.63
N ASP A 207 -7.78 2.32 -20.30
CA ASP A 207 -7.32 2.16 -21.68
C ASP A 207 -5.84 1.74 -21.76
N ASP A 208 -5.37 1.43 -22.96
CA ASP A 208 -4.02 0.88 -23.18
C ASP A 208 -2.89 1.88 -22.91
N ASN A 209 -3.19 3.18 -22.81
CA ASN A 209 -2.21 4.24 -22.49
C ASN A 209 -2.22 4.62 -21.01
N THR A 210 -3.10 4.01 -20.19
CA THR A 210 -3.19 4.30 -18.77
C THR A 210 -1.89 3.94 -18.06
N LYS A 211 -1.30 4.90 -17.34
CA LYS A 211 -0.18 4.65 -16.44
C LYS A 211 -0.69 4.04 -15.15
N VAL A 212 -0.03 2.98 -14.71
CA VAL A 212 -0.41 2.23 -13.52
C VAL A 212 0.70 2.28 -12.49
N ILE A 213 0.44 2.93 -11.36
CA ILE A 213 1.30 2.91 -10.19
C ILE A 213 0.87 1.71 -9.34
N PRO A 214 1.72 0.67 -9.20
CA PRO A 214 1.44 -0.46 -8.31
C PRO A 214 1.70 -0.07 -6.85
N GLY A 215 1.20 -0.85 -5.90
CA GLY A 215 1.62 -0.72 -4.50
C GLY A 215 3.11 -1.00 -4.35
N HIS A 216 3.60 -2.02 -5.01
CA HIS A 216 5.02 -2.38 -5.03
C HIS A 216 5.52 -2.65 -6.45
N GLY A 217 6.80 -2.31 -6.69
CA GLY A 217 7.46 -2.51 -7.98
C GLY A 217 7.46 -1.27 -8.87
N SER A 218 7.86 -1.44 -10.12
CA SER A 218 8.07 -0.33 -11.05
C SER A 218 6.77 0.20 -11.64
N LEU A 219 6.75 1.50 -11.99
CA LEU A 219 5.70 2.10 -12.80
C LEU A 219 5.48 1.28 -14.08
N THR A 220 4.22 1.08 -14.44
CA THR A 220 3.85 0.28 -15.62
C THR A 220 2.60 0.86 -16.31
N ASP A 221 1.91 0.03 -17.07
CA ASP A 221 0.71 0.33 -17.84
C ASP A 221 -0.31 -0.83 -17.76
N LYS A 222 -1.34 -0.77 -18.58
CA LYS A 222 -2.37 -1.80 -18.66
C LYS A 222 -1.82 -3.17 -19.02
N GLU A 223 -0.78 -3.27 -19.87
CA GLU A 223 -0.22 -4.56 -20.24
C GLU A 223 0.50 -5.21 -19.04
N GLY A 224 1.25 -4.44 -18.25
CA GLY A 224 1.84 -4.94 -16.99
C GLY A 224 0.78 -5.43 -16.00
N LEU A 225 -0.34 -4.72 -15.88
CA LEU A 225 -1.47 -5.16 -15.04
C LEU A 225 -2.13 -6.44 -15.59
N LYS A 226 -2.20 -6.59 -16.91
CA LYS A 226 -2.73 -7.80 -17.55
C LYS A 226 -1.83 -9.02 -17.35
N ILE A 227 -0.51 -8.83 -17.39
CA ILE A 227 0.46 -9.89 -17.04
C ILE A 227 0.20 -10.36 -15.60
N TYR A 228 0.08 -9.43 -14.66
CA TYR A 228 -0.24 -9.75 -13.27
C TYR A 228 -1.58 -10.50 -13.12
N TYR A 229 -2.63 -10.04 -13.81
CA TYR A 229 -3.92 -10.73 -13.84
C TYR A 229 -3.79 -12.20 -14.31
N ASN A 230 -3.00 -12.44 -15.35
CA ASN A 230 -2.77 -13.80 -15.86
C ASN A 230 -2.06 -14.67 -14.79
N VAL A 231 -1.07 -14.13 -14.09
CA VAL A 231 -0.42 -14.83 -12.95
C VAL A 231 -1.43 -15.19 -11.88
N LEU A 232 -2.34 -14.27 -11.51
CA LEU A 232 -3.39 -14.56 -10.54
C LEU A 232 -4.30 -15.71 -11.00
N LYS A 233 -4.67 -15.72 -12.29
CA LYS A 233 -5.53 -16.75 -12.86
C LYS A 233 -4.84 -18.11 -12.98
N ASP A 234 -3.56 -18.13 -13.31
CA ASP A 234 -2.76 -19.35 -13.39
C ASP A 234 -2.61 -19.99 -12.00
N ILE A 235 -2.31 -19.19 -10.98
CA ILE A 235 -2.25 -19.65 -9.58
C ILE A 235 -3.62 -20.20 -9.13
N GLU A 236 -4.73 -19.49 -9.41
CA GLU A 236 -6.08 -19.98 -9.11
C GLU A 236 -6.35 -21.32 -9.78
N GLY A 237 -5.97 -21.46 -11.06
CA GLY A 237 -6.13 -22.69 -11.85
C GLY A 237 -5.35 -23.87 -11.28
N ILE A 238 -4.17 -23.65 -10.72
CA ILE A 238 -3.33 -24.66 -10.09
C ILE A 238 -3.84 -25.04 -8.70
N LEU A 239 -4.10 -24.04 -7.85
CA LEU A 239 -4.41 -24.27 -6.44
C LEU A 239 -5.85 -24.76 -6.20
N THR A 240 -6.82 -24.33 -7.02
CA THR A 240 -8.23 -24.70 -6.82
C THR A 240 -8.47 -26.22 -6.90
N PRO A 241 -7.96 -26.97 -7.89
CA PRO A 241 -8.08 -28.42 -7.92
C PRO A 241 -7.39 -29.09 -6.72
N LEU A 242 -6.21 -28.63 -6.32
CA LEU A 242 -5.46 -29.17 -5.17
C LEU A 242 -6.24 -29.00 -3.87
N ALA A 243 -6.77 -27.81 -3.61
CA ALA A 243 -7.60 -27.54 -2.45
C ALA A 243 -8.87 -28.41 -2.42
N ARG A 244 -9.50 -28.65 -3.58
CA ARG A 244 -10.69 -29.51 -3.69
C ARG A 244 -10.38 -31.01 -3.51
N SER A 245 -9.16 -31.46 -3.76
CA SER A 245 -8.73 -32.84 -3.53
C SER A 245 -8.45 -33.16 -2.06
N GLY A 246 -8.50 -32.16 -1.17
CA GLY A 246 -8.24 -32.33 0.25
C GLY A 246 -6.76 -32.44 0.61
N LEU A 247 -5.87 -32.13 -0.30
CA LEU A 247 -4.42 -32.06 -0.03
C LEU A 247 -4.14 -30.89 0.94
N SER A 248 -3.20 -31.10 1.83
CA SER A 248 -2.67 -30.07 2.72
C SER A 248 -1.54 -29.30 2.04
N LEU A 249 -1.10 -28.20 2.65
CA LEU A 249 0.05 -27.42 2.16
C LEU A 249 1.38 -28.21 2.22
N ASN A 250 1.41 -29.35 2.92
CA ASN A 250 2.59 -30.18 3.06
C ASN A 250 2.62 -31.39 2.10
N ASP A 251 1.56 -31.60 1.34
CA ASP A 251 1.43 -32.66 0.32
C ASP A 251 1.85 -32.14 -1.06
#